data_64fe9bcc445179d2a67ca5f4970625a2
#
_entry.id   64fe9bcc445179d2a67ca5f4970625a2
#
_cell.length_a   1.000
_cell.length_b   1.000
_cell.length_c   1.000
_cell.angle_alpha   90.00
_cell.angle_beta   90.00
_cell.angle_gamma   90.00
#
_symmetry.space_group_name_H-M   'P 1'
#
loop_
_entity.id
_entity.type
_entity.pdbx_description
1 polymer ?
#
loop_
_entity_poly.entity_id
_entity_poly.type
_entity_poly.pdbx_seq_one_letter_code
_entity_poly.pdbx_strand_id
1 'polypeptide(L)'
;MADFANVQPDEYKLLGCNFSAGRPFGIKGVTIHHMAGDLNAAQCNGIWGANGCSAHYSVDRNGYIVQHVNDTDRAYACGDGIGTGGGNDTTISIEHANSARGPWTVHEAAIESGAHLVAALCLYYGLGRPAWMVNVFPHKHWSSTACPGELAGSQRDHYMQRAAEWYDAMVGGTQPSAPTVQPVVTPAAPSASQGAPGGFPRSTGARVPVHYSLHLKGGGWLDEVTDFGAGDNGFAGYPCRQHDLLCARVDRGTLKYQVHTIEDGWLDWVAKGDRGDTVNGCAGIAGHTIDGVRMYYVTPDGEEYKQAWYRSQTTARAGWLNTVCDDGSTYSGDDYAGIYGEPLDRLQVCVTDGVPW
;
A
#
# COMPACT_ATOMS: atom_id res chain seq x y z
N MET A 1 0.54 11.23 -25.32
CA MET A 1 0.78 10.55 -24.05
C MET A 1 2.00 9.68 -24.22
N ALA A 2 2.94 9.75 -23.32
CA ALA A 2 4.08 8.87 -23.37
C ALA A 2 3.61 7.43 -23.11
N ASP A 3 3.90 6.54 -24.05
CA ASP A 3 3.73 5.11 -23.80
C ASP A 3 4.98 4.63 -23.08
N PHE A 4 4.90 4.49 -21.78
CA PHE A 4 6.00 4.02 -20.94
C PHE A 4 6.17 2.50 -21.00
N ALA A 5 6.08 1.89 -22.19
CA ALA A 5 6.29 0.45 -22.36
C ALA A 5 5.44 -0.39 -21.37
N ASN A 6 4.15 -0.12 -21.33
CA ASN A 6 3.13 -0.70 -20.46
C ASN A 6 3.05 -0.12 -19.03
N VAL A 7 3.81 0.91 -18.70
CA VAL A 7 3.61 1.68 -17.46
C VAL A 7 2.97 3.00 -17.80
N GLN A 8 1.71 3.16 -17.44
CA GLN A 8 0.99 4.43 -17.52
C GLN A 8 0.64 4.86 -16.08
N PRO A 9 0.57 6.16 -15.80
CA PRO A 9 -0.06 6.60 -14.57
C PRO A 9 -1.50 6.06 -14.48
N ASP A 10 -1.88 5.60 -13.29
CA ASP A 10 -3.26 5.19 -13.01
C ASP A 10 -4.21 6.39 -13.05
N GLU A 11 -3.68 7.58 -12.71
CA GLU A 11 -4.44 8.83 -12.70
C GLU A 11 -3.55 10.01 -13.13
N TYR A 12 -4.16 10.98 -13.81
CA TYR A 12 -3.59 12.30 -14.09
C TYR A 12 -4.28 13.35 -13.23
N LYS A 13 -3.57 13.86 -12.22
CA LYS A 13 -4.05 14.87 -11.28
C LYS A 13 -3.15 16.10 -11.29
N LEU A 14 -3.07 16.71 -12.49
CA LEU A 14 -2.14 17.78 -12.75
C LEU A 14 -2.36 19.01 -11.86
N LEU A 15 -1.29 19.55 -11.33
CA LEU A 15 -1.25 20.77 -10.55
C LEU A 15 -1.45 21.99 -11.45
N GLY A 16 -2.15 23.02 -10.94
CA GLY A 16 -2.28 24.32 -11.60
C GLY A 16 -1.19 25.32 -11.22
N CYS A 17 -0.29 24.95 -10.29
CA CYS A 17 0.76 25.83 -9.76
C CYS A 17 1.95 25.04 -9.23
N ASN A 18 2.96 25.73 -8.71
CA ASN A 18 4.16 25.15 -8.07
C ASN A 18 5.01 24.30 -9.04
N PHE A 19 5.06 24.71 -10.29
CA PHE A 19 5.97 24.18 -11.30
C PHE A 19 6.35 25.29 -12.28
N SER A 20 7.41 25.10 -13.05
CA SER A 20 7.81 25.99 -14.16
C SER A 20 7.56 25.32 -15.49
N ALA A 21 6.82 25.98 -16.37
CA ALA A 21 6.55 25.49 -17.71
C ALA A 21 7.83 25.37 -18.55
N GLY A 22 7.92 24.28 -19.28
CA GLY A 22 9.00 23.97 -20.21
C GLY A 22 10.32 23.59 -19.52
N ARG A 23 11.24 22.99 -20.29
CA ARG A 23 12.58 22.56 -19.86
C ARG A 23 13.66 23.17 -20.75
N PRO A 24 14.48 24.12 -20.25
CA PRO A 24 15.65 24.59 -20.99
C PRO A 24 16.79 23.56 -21.00
N PHE A 25 16.75 22.57 -20.09
CA PHE A 25 17.70 21.47 -20.01
C PHE A 25 17.01 20.16 -20.34
N GLY A 26 17.71 19.28 -21.06
CA GLY A 26 17.21 17.93 -21.31
C GLY A 26 17.11 17.10 -20.03
N ILE A 27 16.19 16.13 -20.05
CA ILE A 27 16.06 15.14 -18.94
C ILE A 27 17.31 14.24 -18.96
N LYS A 28 17.99 14.13 -17.83
CA LYS A 28 19.22 13.35 -17.63
C LYS A 28 19.04 12.20 -16.63
N GLY A 29 17.91 12.16 -15.94
CA GLY A 29 17.68 11.14 -14.93
C GLY A 29 16.34 11.26 -14.22
N VAL A 30 16.19 10.41 -13.23
CA VAL A 30 15.06 10.38 -12.30
C VAL A 30 15.56 10.68 -10.90
N THR A 31 14.86 11.53 -10.17
CA THR A 31 15.11 11.74 -8.73
C THR A 31 14.03 11.03 -7.93
N ILE A 32 14.45 10.15 -7.03
CA ILE A 32 13.55 9.44 -6.11
C ILE A 32 13.46 10.15 -4.77
N HIS A 33 12.22 10.24 -4.27
CA HIS A 33 11.86 10.87 -3.01
C HIS A 33 11.02 9.94 -2.16
N HIS A 34 10.87 10.27 -0.89
CA HIS A 34 9.86 9.74 0.01
C HIS A 34 8.96 10.86 0.53
N MET A 35 7.67 10.60 0.67
CA MET A 35 6.67 11.59 1.09
C MET A 35 6.80 11.98 2.58
N ALA A 36 7.66 11.32 3.35
CA ALA A 36 7.73 11.39 4.82
C ALA A 36 6.36 11.07 5.46
N GLY A 37 5.56 10.24 4.82
CA GLY A 37 4.23 9.82 5.23
C GLY A 37 3.62 8.81 4.26
N ASP A 38 2.58 8.15 4.72
CA ASP A 38 1.76 7.25 3.93
C ASP A 38 0.62 8.04 3.28
N LEU A 39 0.97 8.79 2.22
CA LEU A 39 0.09 9.76 1.58
C LEU A 39 -0.44 9.22 0.25
N ASN A 40 -1.67 9.59 -0.08
CA ASN A 40 -2.23 9.44 -1.42
C ASN A 40 -2.06 10.73 -2.25
N ALA A 41 -2.39 10.65 -3.53
CA ALA A 41 -2.23 11.77 -4.47
C ALA A 41 -2.99 13.06 -4.07
N ALA A 42 -4.18 12.93 -3.46
CA ALA A 42 -4.95 14.10 -3.03
C ALA A 42 -4.28 14.81 -1.85
N GLN A 43 -3.74 14.02 -0.91
CA GLN A 43 -2.98 14.55 0.23
C GLN A 43 -1.68 15.20 -0.23
N CYS A 44 -0.96 14.58 -1.18
CA CYS A 44 0.22 15.18 -1.81
C CYS A 44 -0.11 16.55 -2.42
N ASN A 45 -1.15 16.64 -3.25
CA ASN A 45 -1.56 17.90 -3.88
C ASN A 45 -1.93 18.99 -2.86
N GLY A 46 -2.62 18.60 -1.77
CA GLY A 46 -2.96 19.53 -0.69
C GLY A 46 -1.71 20.09 0.02
N ILE A 47 -0.77 19.22 0.35
CA ILE A 47 0.51 19.61 1.00
C ILE A 47 1.36 20.47 0.06
N TRP A 48 1.52 20.05 -1.18
CA TRP A 48 2.32 20.77 -2.16
C TRP A 48 1.75 22.13 -2.50
N GLY A 49 0.40 22.22 -2.63
CA GLY A 49 -0.28 23.50 -2.83
C GLY A 49 -0.01 24.51 -1.72
N ALA A 50 0.06 24.03 -0.46
CA ALA A 50 0.34 24.88 0.69
C ALA A 50 1.82 25.24 0.84
N ASN A 51 2.73 24.33 0.47
CA ASN A 51 4.17 24.46 0.73
C ASN A 51 4.99 25.01 -0.46
N GLY A 52 4.36 25.21 -1.61
CA GLY A 52 5.05 25.73 -2.82
C GLY A 52 5.99 24.71 -3.46
N CYS A 53 5.80 23.42 -3.24
CA CYS A 53 6.56 22.33 -3.85
C CYS A 53 5.68 21.47 -4.76
N SER A 54 6.30 20.51 -5.47
CA SER A 54 5.62 19.54 -6.33
C SER A 54 6.55 18.39 -6.71
N ALA A 55 6.00 17.31 -7.25
CA ALA A 55 6.75 16.28 -7.95
C ALA A 55 6.04 15.93 -9.26
N HIS A 56 6.73 15.25 -10.18
CA HIS A 56 6.09 14.81 -11.43
C HIS A 56 5.14 13.65 -11.16
N TYR A 57 5.55 12.71 -10.32
CA TYR A 57 4.78 11.52 -9.99
C TYR A 57 4.73 11.29 -8.49
N SER A 58 3.66 10.66 -8.04
CA SER A 58 3.56 10.01 -6.75
C SER A 58 3.21 8.54 -6.92
N VAL A 59 3.75 7.71 -6.04
CA VAL A 59 3.43 6.28 -5.93
C VAL A 59 2.96 6.05 -4.51
N ASP A 60 1.70 5.66 -4.34
CA ASP A 60 1.15 5.38 -3.02
C ASP A 60 1.62 4.01 -2.50
N ARG A 61 1.26 3.67 -1.25
CA ARG A 61 1.66 2.41 -0.61
C ARG A 61 1.25 1.15 -1.37
N ASN A 62 0.19 1.23 -2.21
CA ASN A 62 -0.35 0.11 -2.99
C ASN A 62 0.24 0.07 -4.41
N GLY A 63 1.16 0.98 -4.70
CA GLY A 63 1.79 1.09 -6.02
C GLY A 63 0.96 1.88 -7.03
N TYR A 64 -0.09 2.60 -6.60
CA TYR A 64 -0.90 3.45 -7.47
C TYR A 64 -0.11 4.69 -7.89
N ILE A 65 0.06 4.86 -9.20
CA ILE A 65 0.90 5.90 -9.81
C ILE A 65 0.01 7.07 -10.27
N VAL A 66 0.31 8.27 -9.79
CA VAL A 66 -0.38 9.50 -10.23
C VAL A 66 0.63 10.49 -10.80
N GLN A 67 0.30 11.08 -11.95
CA GLN A 67 1.07 12.18 -12.53
C GLN A 67 0.50 13.53 -12.08
N HIS A 68 1.36 14.41 -11.57
CA HIS A 68 1.00 15.73 -11.03
C HIS A 68 1.59 16.90 -11.80
N VAL A 69 2.74 16.72 -12.43
CA VAL A 69 3.39 17.70 -13.31
C VAL A 69 3.77 16.99 -14.61
N ASN A 70 3.55 17.66 -15.75
CA ASN A 70 3.96 17.06 -17.03
C ASN A 70 5.48 16.94 -17.09
N ASP A 71 5.98 15.89 -17.72
CA ASP A 71 7.42 15.66 -17.87
C ASP A 71 8.13 16.77 -18.66
N THR A 72 7.38 17.49 -19.50
CA THR A 72 7.86 18.65 -20.25
C THR A 72 8.08 19.90 -19.39
N ASP A 73 7.58 19.89 -18.16
CA ASP A 73 7.65 20.97 -17.19
C ASP A 73 8.65 20.61 -16.08
N ARG A 74 8.94 21.52 -15.16
CA ARG A 74 9.90 21.35 -14.06
C ARG A 74 9.17 21.39 -12.73
N ALA A 75 9.13 20.28 -12.02
CA ALA A 75 8.60 20.23 -10.67
C ALA A 75 9.56 20.89 -9.67
N TYR A 76 9.02 21.37 -8.55
CA TYR A 76 9.79 21.97 -7.43
C TYR A 76 10.01 20.92 -6.34
N ALA A 77 10.85 19.93 -6.61
CA ALA A 77 11.05 18.75 -5.78
C ALA A 77 12.41 18.70 -5.08
N CYS A 78 13.47 19.19 -5.75
CA CYS A 78 14.84 18.89 -5.33
C CYS A 78 15.47 19.95 -4.40
N GLY A 79 14.79 21.08 -4.21
CA GLY A 79 15.28 22.15 -3.33
C GLY A 79 16.52 22.91 -3.84
N ASP A 80 16.91 22.73 -5.09
CA ASP A 80 18.12 23.28 -5.72
C ASP A 80 17.84 24.45 -6.67
N GLY A 81 16.59 24.95 -6.67
CA GLY A 81 16.16 26.07 -7.50
C GLY A 81 15.81 25.67 -8.93
N ILE A 82 15.59 26.70 -9.76
CA ILE A 82 15.24 26.57 -11.17
C ILE A 82 16.26 27.38 -11.99
N GLY A 83 16.65 26.85 -13.15
CA GLY A 83 17.64 27.49 -14.04
C GLY A 83 19.11 27.25 -13.63
N THR A 84 19.31 26.36 -12.65
CA THR A 84 20.65 25.99 -12.13
C THR A 84 21.29 24.83 -12.90
N GLY A 85 20.49 24.07 -13.66
CA GLY A 85 20.89 22.82 -14.30
C GLY A 85 20.97 21.65 -13.32
N GLY A 86 20.38 21.79 -12.13
CA GLY A 86 20.31 20.77 -11.09
C GLY A 86 19.11 19.81 -11.24
N GLY A 87 18.69 19.19 -10.15
CA GLY A 87 17.68 18.16 -10.14
C GLY A 87 16.31 18.61 -10.65
N ASN A 88 15.83 19.77 -10.21
CA ASN A 88 14.56 20.33 -10.69
C ASN A 88 14.57 20.56 -12.21
N ASP A 89 15.71 20.95 -12.77
CA ASP A 89 15.81 21.25 -14.20
C ASP A 89 16.03 20.03 -15.08
N THR A 90 16.68 18.99 -14.55
CA THR A 90 17.23 17.89 -15.37
C THR A 90 16.67 16.50 -15.01
N THR A 91 15.81 16.39 -14.01
CA THR A 91 15.27 15.09 -13.62
C THR A 91 13.74 15.06 -13.58
N ILE A 92 13.18 13.86 -13.67
CA ILE A 92 11.79 13.55 -13.33
C ILE A 92 11.77 13.13 -11.87
N SER A 93 10.97 13.77 -11.04
CA SER A 93 10.87 13.49 -9.60
C SER A 93 9.72 12.56 -9.30
N ILE A 94 9.98 11.49 -8.52
CA ILE A 94 8.98 10.50 -8.09
C ILE A 94 8.96 10.45 -6.57
N GLU A 95 7.80 10.73 -5.98
CA GLU A 95 7.54 10.60 -4.55
C GLU A 95 6.95 9.22 -4.22
N HIS A 96 7.46 8.58 -3.18
CA HIS A 96 6.99 7.27 -2.73
C HIS A 96 6.38 7.39 -1.33
N ALA A 97 5.19 6.84 -1.16
CA ALA A 97 4.57 6.71 0.16
C ALA A 97 5.42 5.80 1.05
N ASN A 98 5.62 6.21 2.29
CA ASN A 98 6.49 5.53 3.25
C ASN A 98 5.97 5.65 4.67
N SER A 99 6.57 4.91 5.61
CA SER A 99 6.24 5.05 7.03
C SER A 99 6.37 6.50 7.50
N ALA A 100 5.40 7.00 8.25
CA ALA A 100 5.37 8.40 8.73
C ALA A 100 6.45 8.72 9.79
N ARG A 101 7.18 7.70 10.25
CA ARG A 101 8.28 7.81 11.23
C ARG A 101 9.45 6.96 10.78
N GLY A 102 10.67 7.31 11.24
CA GLY A 102 11.84 6.49 10.98
C GLY A 102 11.61 5.02 11.37
N PRO A 103 12.18 4.10 10.61
CA PRO A 103 13.24 4.26 9.60
C PRO A 103 12.79 4.69 8.18
N TRP A 104 11.60 5.20 7.95
CA TRP A 104 11.08 5.69 6.66
C TRP A 104 11.17 4.66 5.52
N THR A 105 10.71 3.46 5.81
CA THR A 105 10.63 2.37 4.84
C THR A 105 9.48 2.58 3.85
N VAL A 106 9.71 2.22 2.61
CA VAL A 106 8.72 2.20 1.53
C VAL A 106 8.14 0.81 1.39
N HIS A 107 6.84 0.71 1.17
CA HIS A 107 6.15 -0.57 0.98
C HIS A 107 6.55 -1.25 -0.32
N GLU A 108 6.55 -2.58 -0.35
CA GLU A 108 7.00 -3.38 -1.50
C GLU A 108 6.23 -3.04 -2.79
N ALA A 109 4.91 -2.86 -2.71
CA ALA A 109 4.13 -2.47 -3.87
C ALA A 109 4.54 -1.09 -4.44
N ALA A 110 4.89 -0.13 -3.56
CA ALA A 110 5.41 1.16 -3.99
C ALA A 110 6.84 1.06 -4.53
N ILE A 111 7.68 0.17 -3.98
CA ILE A 111 9.01 -0.15 -4.54
C ILE A 111 8.84 -0.72 -5.96
N GLU A 112 8.00 -1.72 -6.13
CA GLU A 112 7.80 -2.41 -7.40
C GLU A 112 7.27 -1.46 -8.49
N SER A 113 6.20 -0.71 -8.21
CA SER A 113 5.63 0.25 -9.16
C SER A 113 6.56 1.43 -9.43
N GLY A 114 7.23 1.96 -8.40
CA GLY A 114 8.20 3.04 -8.55
C GLY A 114 9.43 2.60 -9.36
N ALA A 115 9.95 1.40 -9.11
CA ALA A 115 11.06 0.82 -9.87
C ALA A 115 10.68 0.59 -11.35
N HIS A 116 9.47 0.10 -11.61
CA HIS A 116 8.94 -0.06 -12.97
C HIS A 116 8.80 1.30 -13.67
N LEU A 117 8.27 2.32 -12.98
CA LEU A 117 8.18 3.68 -13.52
C LEU A 117 9.58 4.27 -13.82
N VAL A 118 10.56 4.09 -12.94
CA VAL A 118 11.96 4.49 -13.20
C VAL A 118 12.51 3.83 -14.46
N ALA A 119 12.29 2.53 -14.61
CA ALA A 119 12.73 1.78 -15.78
C ALA A 119 12.09 2.31 -17.07
N ALA A 120 10.77 2.56 -17.02
CA ALA A 120 10.02 3.08 -18.17
C ALA A 120 10.47 4.50 -18.57
N LEU A 121 10.68 5.39 -17.59
CA LEU A 121 11.23 6.72 -17.85
C LEU A 121 12.64 6.65 -18.43
N CYS A 122 13.51 5.78 -17.90
CA CYS A 122 14.85 5.58 -18.42
C CYS A 122 14.83 5.07 -19.87
N LEU A 123 13.92 4.17 -20.20
CA LEU A 123 13.76 3.67 -21.56
C LEU A 123 13.22 4.75 -22.50
N TYR A 124 12.14 5.42 -22.10
CA TYR A 124 11.44 6.43 -22.90
C TYR A 124 12.34 7.62 -23.25
N TYR A 125 13.12 8.12 -22.28
CA TYR A 125 14.02 9.26 -22.46
C TYR A 125 15.42 8.86 -22.94
N GLY A 126 15.66 7.58 -23.24
CA GLY A 126 16.96 7.11 -23.71
C GLY A 126 18.09 7.28 -22.70
N LEU A 127 17.80 7.21 -21.41
CA LEU A 127 18.77 7.40 -20.33
C LEU A 127 19.65 6.17 -20.08
N GLY A 128 19.31 5.04 -20.72
CA GLY A 128 19.97 3.76 -20.51
C GLY A 128 19.42 3.01 -19.28
N ARG A 129 20.01 1.86 -18.99
CA ARG A 129 19.62 0.99 -17.88
C ARG A 129 19.74 1.75 -16.55
N PRO A 130 18.73 1.66 -15.64
CA PRO A 130 18.77 2.35 -14.36
C PRO A 130 20.05 2.04 -13.56
N ALA A 131 20.76 3.09 -13.18
CA ALA A 131 22.01 3.00 -12.43
C ALA A 131 22.11 4.13 -11.40
N TRP A 132 22.36 3.74 -10.14
CA TRP A 132 22.46 4.67 -9.02
C TRP A 132 23.56 5.73 -9.23
N MET A 133 23.24 6.99 -9.00
CA MET A 133 24.14 8.15 -9.17
C MET A 133 24.64 8.36 -10.62
N VAL A 134 24.01 7.66 -11.58
CA VAL A 134 24.28 7.88 -13.02
C VAL A 134 23.06 8.49 -13.70
N ASN A 135 21.90 7.85 -13.57
CA ASN A 135 20.62 8.31 -14.09
C ASN A 135 19.45 8.13 -13.10
N VAL A 136 19.72 7.58 -11.90
CA VAL A 136 18.79 7.54 -10.77
C VAL A 136 19.47 8.18 -9.56
N PHE A 137 18.90 9.26 -9.05
CA PHE A 137 19.47 10.09 -8.00
C PHE A 137 18.57 10.12 -6.77
N PRO A 138 19.11 10.06 -5.54
CA PRO A 138 18.32 10.38 -4.34
C PRO A 138 18.17 11.89 -4.19
N HIS A 139 17.06 12.36 -3.61
CA HIS A 139 16.86 13.79 -3.33
C HIS A 139 18.05 14.43 -2.60
N LYS A 140 18.63 13.72 -1.63
CA LYS A 140 19.82 14.19 -0.88
C LYS A 140 21.08 14.44 -1.73
N HIS A 141 21.06 14.09 -3.01
CA HIS A 141 22.11 14.47 -3.95
C HIS A 141 22.06 15.98 -4.30
N TRP A 142 20.86 16.56 -4.32
CA TRP A 142 20.63 17.93 -4.77
C TRP A 142 20.57 18.93 -3.63
N SER A 143 20.11 18.52 -2.46
CA SER A 143 19.96 19.38 -1.29
C SER A 143 20.21 18.61 0.02
N SER A 144 20.42 19.37 1.12
CA SER A 144 20.62 18.77 2.45
C SER A 144 19.29 18.29 3.02
N THR A 145 19.01 17.00 2.90
CA THR A 145 17.76 16.36 3.36
C THR A 145 17.97 14.89 3.74
N ALA A 146 17.09 14.33 4.57
CA ALA A 146 17.04 12.90 4.85
C ALA A 146 16.35 12.09 3.72
N CYS A 147 15.62 12.76 2.82
CA CYS A 147 14.94 12.13 1.70
C CYS A 147 15.95 11.50 0.71
N PRO A 148 15.72 10.30 0.22
CA PRO A 148 14.50 9.49 0.27
C PRO A 148 14.49 8.40 1.36
N GLY A 149 15.10 8.60 2.52
CA GLY A 149 15.10 7.64 3.61
C GLY A 149 15.74 6.31 3.23
N GLU A 150 15.04 5.19 3.48
CA GLU A 150 15.57 3.85 3.21
C GLU A 150 15.69 3.51 1.72
N LEU A 151 15.05 4.23 0.81
CA LEU A 151 15.34 4.11 -0.62
C LEU A 151 16.77 4.55 -1.01
N ALA A 152 17.47 5.25 -0.12
CA ALA A 152 18.90 5.51 -0.24
C ALA A 152 19.71 4.84 0.89
N GLY A 153 19.09 3.90 1.59
CA GLY A 153 19.62 3.08 2.68
C GLY A 153 19.45 1.59 2.41
N SER A 154 18.74 0.91 3.31
CA SER A 154 18.58 -0.55 3.28
C SER A 154 17.76 -1.06 2.09
N GLN A 155 16.85 -0.27 1.54
CA GLN A 155 16.00 -0.64 0.40
C GLN A 155 16.59 -0.26 -0.97
N ARG A 156 17.72 0.46 -1.01
CA ARG A 156 18.33 0.96 -2.25
C ARG A 156 18.64 -0.15 -3.25
N ASP A 157 19.35 -1.17 -2.80
CA ASP A 157 19.84 -2.20 -3.71
C ASP A 157 18.68 -3.01 -4.29
N HIS A 158 17.67 -3.30 -3.47
CA HIS A 158 16.44 -3.93 -3.92
C HIS A 158 15.68 -3.07 -4.94
N TYR A 159 15.45 -1.79 -4.66
CA TYR A 159 14.79 -0.86 -5.58
C TYR A 159 15.52 -0.78 -6.93
N MET A 160 16.84 -0.64 -6.90
CA MET A 160 17.65 -0.53 -8.11
C MET A 160 17.72 -1.84 -8.89
N GLN A 161 17.74 -2.97 -8.21
CA GLN A 161 17.66 -4.28 -8.84
C GLN A 161 16.34 -4.42 -9.60
N ARG A 162 15.20 -4.12 -8.94
CA ARG A 162 13.89 -4.17 -9.59
C ARG A 162 13.80 -3.23 -10.79
N ALA A 163 14.29 -1.99 -10.67
CA ALA A 163 14.31 -1.04 -11.78
C ALA A 163 15.13 -1.56 -12.98
N ALA A 164 16.27 -2.18 -12.71
CA ALA A 164 17.09 -2.77 -13.74
C ALA A 164 16.43 -3.98 -14.42
N GLU A 165 15.80 -4.87 -13.65
CA GLU A 165 15.08 -6.04 -14.17
C GLU A 165 13.88 -5.63 -15.04
N TRP A 166 13.11 -4.61 -14.63
CA TRP A 166 12.04 -4.05 -15.45
C TRP A 166 12.56 -3.45 -16.75
N TYR A 167 13.65 -2.72 -16.71
CA TYR A 167 14.28 -2.15 -17.90
C TYR A 167 14.72 -3.25 -18.87
N ASP A 168 15.45 -4.27 -18.39
CA ASP A 168 15.92 -5.39 -19.20
C ASP A 168 14.76 -6.15 -19.84
N ALA A 169 13.67 -6.34 -19.10
CA ALA A 169 12.45 -6.97 -19.59
C ALA A 169 11.75 -6.16 -20.68
N MET A 170 11.63 -4.86 -20.50
CA MET A 170 11.03 -3.98 -21.53
C MET A 170 11.88 -3.94 -22.81
N VAL A 171 13.21 -3.96 -22.68
CA VAL A 171 14.13 -4.03 -23.84
C VAL A 171 14.10 -5.41 -24.48
N GLY A 172 14.05 -6.47 -23.68
CA GLY A 172 14.08 -7.87 -24.17
C GLY A 172 12.71 -8.44 -24.57
N GLY A 173 11.62 -7.71 -24.33
CA GLY A 173 10.25 -8.18 -24.63
C GLY A 173 9.76 -9.32 -23.73
N THR A 174 10.41 -9.55 -22.59
CA THR A 174 10.02 -10.57 -21.59
C THR A 174 9.71 -9.87 -20.26
N GLN A 175 8.56 -10.22 -19.66
CA GLN A 175 8.19 -9.66 -18.38
C GLN A 175 9.16 -10.15 -17.28
N PRO A 176 9.61 -9.28 -16.35
CA PRO A 176 10.46 -9.70 -15.23
C PRO A 176 9.74 -10.76 -14.39
N SER A 177 10.51 -11.71 -13.89
CA SER A 177 10.02 -12.58 -12.82
C SER A 177 9.65 -11.74 -11.61
N ALA A 178 8.58 -12.15 -10.90
CA ALA A 178 8.22 -11.51 -9.63
C ALA A 178 9.45 -11.42 -8.70
N PRO A 179 9.55 -10.37 -7.86
CA PRO A 179 10.73 -10.14 -7.03
C PRO A 179 11.06 -11.37 -6.19
N THR A 180 12.31 -11.84 -6.32
CA THR A 180 12.84 -12.87 -5.44
C THR A 180 13.28 -12.18 -4.15
N VAL A 181 12.42 -12.16 -3.16
CA VAL A 181 12.78 -11.68 -1.82
C VAL A 181 13.84 -12.62 -1.26
N GLN A 182 15.08 -12.16 -1.12
CA GLN A 182 16.08 -12.93 -0.37
C GLN A 182 15.67 -12.96 1.11
N PRO A 183 15.56 -14.15 1.71
CA PRO A 183 15.12 -14.26 3.10
C PRO A 183 16.17 -13.71 4.05
N VAL A 184 15.76 -12.85 4.96
CA VAL A 184 16.46 -12.62 6.22
C VAL A 184 16.48 -13.96 6.96
N VAL A 185 17.68 -14.44 7.29
CA VAL A 185 17.88 -15.75 7.92
C VAL A 185 17.25 -15.78 9.30
N THR A 186 16.13 -16.47 9.43
CA THR A 186 15.58 -16.96 10.69
C THR A 186 15.53 -18.48 10.65
N PRO A 187 15.64 -19.20 11.79
CA PRO A 187 15.93 -20.64 11.80
C PRO A 187 14.81 -21.49 11.20
N ALA A 188 15.22 -22.58 10.57
CA ALA A 188 14.43 -23.47 9.73
C ALA A 188 13.13 -24.02 10.36
N ALA A 189 12.04 -23.89 9.62
CA ALA A 189 10.85 -24.71 9.74
C ALA A 189 10.69 -25.61 8.49
N PRO A 190 9.96 -26.72 8.55
CA PRO A 190 10.07 -27.82 7.57
C PRO A 190 9.36 -27.51 6.25
N SER A 191 9.90 -28.13 5.22
CA SER A 191 9.54 -28.10 3.80
C SER A 191 8.04 -28.24 3.50
N ALA A 192 7.46 -27.33 2.70
CA ALA A 192 6.11 -27.41 2.18
C ALA A 192 5.98 -26.94 0.73
N SER A 193 5.04 -27.54 0.04
CA SER A 193 4.64 -27.49 -1.36
C SER A 193 4.11 -26.13 -1.84
N GLN A 194 4.25 -25.90 -3.15
CA GLN A 194 3.85 -24.80 -4.04
C GLN A 194 2.94 -23.69 -3.46
N GLY A 195 3.49 -22.46 -3.41
CA GLY A 195 2.92 -21.31 -2.72
C GLY A 195 1.74 -20.63 -3.41
N ALA A 196 0.86 -20.07 -2.58
CA ALA A 196 -0.19 -19.13 -2.91
C ALA A 196 0.40 -17.73 -3.17
N PRO A 197 -0.39 -16.76 -3.69
CA PRO A 197 0.07 -15.39 -3.89
C PRO A 197 0.70 -14.81 -2.62
N GLY A 198 1.90 -14.27 -2.71
CA GLY A 198 2.63 -13.70 -1.59
C GLY A 198 3.60 -14.63 -0.85
N GLY A 199 3.80 -15.87 -1.32
CA GLY A 199 4.79 -16.79 -0.75
C GLY A 199 4.31 -17.57 0.50
N PHE A 200 3.06 -17.38 0.94
CA PHE A 200 2.47 -18.19 2.00
C PHE A 200 1.92 -19.50 1.47
N PRO A 201 2.07 -20.61 2.24
CA PRO A 201 1.41 -21.87 1.88
C PRO A 201 -0.11 -21.68 1.87
N ARG A 202 -0.79 -22.44 1.03
CA ARG A 202 -2.24 -22.54 1.14
C ARG A 202 -2.60 -23.24 2.44
N SER A 203 -3.72 -22.85 3.04
CA SER A 203 -4.24 -23.50 4.22
C SER A 203 -4.44 -24.99 3.99
N THR A 204 -4.06 -25.80 4.97
CA THR A 204 -4.35 -27.24 5.01
C THR A 204 -5.84 -27.52 5.29
N GLY A 205 -6.60 -26.48 5.65
CA GLY A 205 -8.00 -26.55 6.05
C GLY A 205 -8.23 -26.51 7.57
N ALA A 206 -7.14 -26.50 8.36
CA ALA A 206 -7.26 -26.35 9.82
C ALA A 206 -7.69 -24.91 10.15
N ARG A 207 -8.88 -24.76 10.74
CA ARG A 207 -9.49 -23.46 11.03
C ARG A 207 -9.86 -23.33 12.50
N VAL A 208 -9.88 -22.09 12.96
CA VAL A 208 -10.60 -21.68 14.17
C VAL A 208 -11.82 -20.89 13.71
N PRO A 209 -13.04 -21.28 14.05
CA PRO A 209 -14.24 -20.55 13.65
C PRO A 209 -14.19 -19.09 14.10
N VAL A 210 -14.44 -18.20 13.16
CA VAL A 210 -14.53 -16.75 13.39
C VAL A 210 -15.97 -16.32 13.16
N HIS A 211 -16.57 -15.71 14.16
CA HIS A 211 -17.92 -15.16 14.10
C HIS A 211 -17.84 -13.65 14.07
N TYR A 212 -18.43 -13.02 13.07
CA TYR A 212 -18.34 -11.58 12.90
C TYR A 212 -19.58 -10.98 12.26
N SER A 213 -19.81 -9.71 12.53
CA SER A 213 -20.95 -8.96 12.02
C SER A 213 -20.62 -7.50 11.90
N LEU A 214 -21.21 -6.82 10.94
CA LEU A 214 -21.16 -5.38 10.76
C LEU A 214 -22.49 -4.76 11.16
N HIS A 215 -22.43 -3.55 11.72
CA HIS A 215 -23.59 -2.73 12.03
C HIS A 215 -23.78 -1.70 10.92
N LEU A 216 -25.00 -1.57 10.40
CA LEU A 216 -25.32 -0.58 9.39
C LEU A 216 -25.33 0.82 9.98
N LYS A 217 -24.60 1.74 9.39
CA LYS A 217 -24.64 3.16 9.76
C LYS A 217 -26.07 3.70 9.65
N GLY A 218 -26.61 4.13 10.79
CA GLY A 218 -28.00 4.56 10.90
C GLY A 218 -29.04 3.43 10.87
N GLY A 219 -28.61 2.20 11.05
CA GLY A 219 -29.47 1.00 11.05
C GLY A 219 -29.29 0.13 12.30
N GLY A 220 -29.12 -1.16 12.09
CA GLY A 220 -28.92 -2.15 13.16
C GLY A 220 -27.82 -3.17 12.78
N TRP A 221 -27.57 -4.09 13.68
CA TRP A 221 -26.69 -5.21 13.45
C TRP A 221 -27.22 -6.11 12.34
N LEU A 222 -26.34 -6.46 11.41
CA LEU A 222 -26.59 -7.52 10.42
C LEU A 222 -26.42 -8.89 11.06
N ASP A 223 -26.86 -9.93 10.35
CA ASP A 223 -26.69 -11.31 10.79
C ASP A 223 -25.20 -11.65 10.98
N GLU A 224 -24.92 -12.49 11.97
CA GLU A 224 -23.57 -12.97 12.23
C GLU A 224 -23.16 -13.98 11.15
N VAL A 225 -21.97 -13.81 10.62
CA VAL A 225 -21.34 -14.71 9.64
C VAL A 225 -20.27 -15.53 10.35
N THR A 226 -20.16 -16.81 9.99
CA THR A 226 -19.07 -17.67 10.48
C THR A 226 -18.11 -17.98 9.33
N ASP A 227 -16.84 -17.63 9.51
CA ASP A 227 -15.79 -17.74 8.49
C ASP A 227 -16.20 -17.02 7.19
N PHE A 228 -15.85 -17.56 6.04
CA PHE A 228 -16.34 -17.08 4.75
C PHE A 228 -16.69 -18.26 3.84
N GLY A 229 -17.57 -18.02 2.87
CA GLY A 229 -18.01 -18.98 1.88
C GLY A 229 -18.05 -18.41 0.47
N ALA A 230 -18.25 -19.29 -0.51
CA ALA A 230 -18.52 -18.89 -1.88
C ALA A 230 -19.98 -18.48 -1.99
N GLY A 231 -20.24 -17.19 -2.21
CA GLY A 231 -21.57 -16.64 -2.42
C GLY A 231 -21.95 -15.52 -1.45
N ASP A 232 -23.16 -15.03 -1.57
CA ASP A 232 -23.63 -13.82 -0.90
C ASP A 232 -23.71 -13.92 0.63
N ASN A 233 -23.79 -15.14 1.16
CA ASN A 233 -23.80 -15.40 2.61
C ASN A 233 -22.38 -15.63 3.19
N GLY A 234 -21.35 -15.54 2.38
CA GLY A 234 -19.97 -15.77 2.79
C GLY A 234 -19.22 -14.51 3.24
N PHE A 235 -19.91 -13.43 3.57
CA PHE A 235 -19.35 -12.18 4.04
C PHE A 235 -20.27 -11.47 5.03
N ALA A 236 -19.72 -10.68 5.94
CA ALA A 236 -20.49 -9.70 6.70
C ALA A 236 -20.57 -8.38 5.92
N GLY A 237 -21.68 -7.69 6.07
CA GLY A 237 -21.94 -6.40 5.44
C GLY A 237 -23.12 -6.43 4.49
N TYR A 238 -23.49 -5.27 4.01
CA TYR A 238 -24.56 -5.09 3.05
C TYR A 238 -24.03 -4.30 1.84
N PRO A 239 -24.07 -4.86 0.61
CA PRO A 239 -23.54 -4.23 -0.57
C PRO A 239 -24.03 -2.79 -0.77
N CYS A 240 -23.11 -1.89 -1.11
CA CYS A 240 -23.34 -0.47 -1.34
C CYS A 240 -23.89 0.30 -0.12
N ARG A 241 -23.70 -0.21 1.10
CA ARG A 241 -24.08 0.47 2.35
C ARG A 241 -22.85 0.74 3.22
N GLN A 242 -22.96 1.75 4.06
CA GLN A 242 -21.94 2.13 5.02
C GLN A 242 -22.17 1.43 6.37
N HIS A 243 -21.07 1.13 7.05
CA HIS A 243 -21.07 0.47 8.35
C HIS A 243 -20.29 1.31 9.36
N ASP A 244 -20.66 1.22 10.62
CA ASP A 244 -20.11 2.05 11.70
C ASP A 244 -19.57 1.25 12.91
N LEU A 245 -19.96 -0.04 13.05
CA LEU A 245 -19.39 -0.92 14.06
C LEU A 245 -19.06 -2.29 13.46
N LEU A 246 -17.98 -2.90 13.97
CA LEU A 246 -17.56 -4.28 13.71
C LEU A 246 -17.52 -5.03 15.04
N CYS A 247 -18.14 -6.20 15.09
CA CYS A 247 -18.05 -7.13 16.19
C CYS A 247 -17.51 -8.46 15.69
N ALA A 248 -16.43 -8.97 16.30
CA ALA A 248 -15.81 -10.22 15.91
C ALA A 248 -15.34 -11.03 17.13
N ARG A 249 -15.46 -12.35 17.07
CA ARG A 249 -15.01 -13.29 18.09
C ARG A 249 -14.58 -14.61 17.48
N VAL A 250 -13.82 -15.40 18.22
CA VAL A 250 -13.36 -16.74 17.83
C VAL A 250 -13.75 -17.75 18.90
N ASP A 251 -13.89 -19.02 18.51
CA ASP A 251 -14.21 -20.11 19.43
C ASP A 251 -13.01 -20.51 20.31
N ARG A 252 -11.78 -20.20 19.86
CA ARG A 252 -10.54 -20.53 20.55
C ARG A 252 -9.46 -19.48 20.29
N GLY A 253 -8.59 -19.26 21.27
CA GLY A 253 -7.58 -18.20 21.19
C GLY A 253 -8.16 -16.81 21.40
N THR A 254 -7.49 -15.81 20.87
CA THR A 254 -7.94 -14.43 20.96
C THR A 254 -7.82 -13.73 19.60
N LEU A 255 -8.92 -13.20 19.11
CA LEU A 255 -8.92 -12.30 17.95
C LEU A 255 -8.94 -10.86 18.45
N LYS A 256 -7.89 -10.11 18.15
CA LYS A 256 -7.84 -8.66 18.32
C LYS A 256 -8.23 -8.00 17.01
N TYR A 257 -9.02 -6.95 17.07
CA TYR A 257 -9.42 -6.20 15.88
C TYR A 257 -9.63 -4.73 16.20
N GLN A 258 -9.42 -3.89 15.21
CA GLN A 258 -9.69 -2.45 15.26
C GLN A 258 -10.22 -2.00 13.90
N VAL A 259 -10.87 -0.85 13.88
CA VAL A 259 -11.31 -0.22 12.65
C VAL A 259 -10.72 1.18 12.51
N HIS A 260 -10.57 1.60 11.27
CA HIS A 260 -10.37 2.97 10.88
C HIS A 260 -11.71 3.55 10.48
N THR A 261 -12.00 4.77 10.91
CA THR A 261 -13.16 5.53 10.46
C THR A 261 -12.71 6.75 9.67
N ILE A 262 -13.53 7.17 8.72
CA ILE A 262 -13.25 8.40 7.93
C ILE A 262 -13.15 9.62 8.85
N GLU A 263 -13.93 9.63 9.92
CA GLU A 263 -14.07 10.75 10.84
C GLU A 263 -12.93 10.85 11.89
N ASP A 264 -12.42 9.69 12.39
CA ASP A 264 -11.51 9.65 13.56
C ASP A 264 -10.14 9.03 13.28
N GLY A 265 -9.99 8.30 12.17
CA GLY A 265 -8.80 7.49 11.94
C GLY A 265 -8.86 6.13 12.65
N TRP A 266 -7.69 5.55 12.97
CA TRP A 266 -7.62 4.27 13.70
C TRP A 266 -8.07 4.41 15.15
N LEU A 267 -9.05 3.57 15.52
CA LEU A 267 -9.54 3.46 16.90
C LEU A 267 -8.75 2.39 17.68
N ASP A 268 -9.02 2.26 18.99
CA ASP A 268 -8.35 1.29 19.85
C ASP A 268 -8.66 -0.17 19.47
N TRP A 269 -7.74 -1.07 19.82
CA TRP A 269 -7.91 -2.50 19.66
C TRP A 269 -8.97 -3.09 20.58
N VAL A 270 -9.84 -3.91 20.05
CA VAL A 270 -10.87 -4.68 20.76
C VAL A 270 -10.52 -6.17 20.69
N ALA A 271 -10.72 -6.90 21.78
CA ALA A 271 -10.53 -8.35 21.85
C ALA A 271 -11.80 -9.09 22.31
N LYS A 272 -12.86 -8.36 22.66
CA LYS A 272 -14.14 -8.88 23.11
C LYS A 272 -15.17 -8.75 21.97
N GLY A 273 -15.83 -9.85 21.60
CA GLY A 273 -16.88 -9.83 20.59
C GLY A 273 -18.27 -9.83 21.26
N ASP A 274 -18.78 -8.67 21.61
CA ASP A 274 -20.08 -8.51 22.29
C ASP A 274 -20.87 -7.34 21.68
N ARG A 275 -21.86 -7.65 20.86
CA ARG A 275 -22.73 -6.65 20.21
C ARG A 275 -23.55 -5.81 21.19
N GLY A 276 -23.76 -6.31 22.43
CA GLY A 276 -24.47 -5.60 23.48
C GLY A 276 -23.60 -4.51 24.17
N ASP A 277 -22.29 -4.61 24.04
CA ASP A 277 -21.32 -3.64 24.57
C ASP A 277 -20.67 -2.88 23.40
N THR A 278 -21.34 -1.84 22.94
CA THR A 278 -20.87 -1.03 21.81
C THR A 278 -19.69 -0.10 22.16
N VAL A 279 -19.22 -0.10 23.41
CA VAL A 279 -18.09 0.72 23.84
C VAL A 279 -16.80 -0.10 23.89
N ASN A 280 -16.85 -1.33 24.45
CA ASN A 280 -15.66 -2.16 24.64
C ASN A 280 -15.76 -3.53 23.96
N GLY A 281 -16.95 -3.92 23.50
CA GLY A 281 -17.22 -5.20 22.86
C GLY A 281 -17.21 -5.19 21.35
N CYS A 282 -17.13 -4.01 20.73
CA CYS A 282 -17.12 -3.80 19.29
C CYS A 282 -16.11 -2.71 18.93
N ALA A 283 -15.54 -2.79 17.73
CA ALA A 283 -14.72 -1.71 17.17
C ALA A 283 -15.58 -0.78 16.32
N GLY A 284 -15.39 0.52 16.46
CA GLY A 284 -16.11 1.55 15.74
C GLY A 284 -16.79 2.55 16.65
N ILE A 285 -17.41 3.56 16.06
CA ILE A 285 -18.20 4.59 16.71
C ILE A 285 -19.53 4.71 15.96
N ALA A 286 -20.65 4.56 16.67
CA ALA A 286 -21.97 4.65 16.05
C ALA A 286 -22.13 5.98 15.28
N GLY A 287 -22.50 5.90 14.01
CA GLY A 287 -22.62 7.03 13.10
C GLY A 287 -21.34 7.42 12.36
N HIS A 288 -20.16 6.84 12.67
CA HIS A 288 -18.91 7.10 11.98
C HIS A 288 -18.60 5.99 10.97
N THR A 289 -18.08 6.36 9.81
CA THR A 289 -17.97 5.44 8.67
C THR A 289 -16.69 4.62 8.71
N ILE A 290 -16.80 3.31 8.82
CA ILE A 290 -15.66 2.41 8.68
C ILE A 290 -15.15 2.42 7.22
N ASP A 291 -13.85 2.60 7.04
CA ASP A 291 -13.13 2.51 5.77
C ASP A 291 -11.86 1.66 5.83
N GLY A 292 -11.53 1.11 7.02
CA GLY A 292 -10.42 0.21 7.21
C GLY A 292 -10.61 -0.74 8.40
N VAL A 293 -10.06 -1.95 8.29
CA VAL A 293 -10.10 -2.98 9.34
C VAL A 293 -8.71 -3.58 9.50
N ARG A 294 -8.26 -3.75 10.73
CA ARG A 294 -7.10 -4.56 11.12
C ARG A 294 -7.52 -5.67 12.07
N MET A 295 -6.90 -6.84 11.92
CA MET A 295 -7.12 -7.98 12.80
C MET A 295 -5.80 -8.65 13.14
N TYR A 296 -5.74 -9.29 14.30
CA TYR A 296 -4.60 -10.09 14.73
C TYR A 296 -5.07 -11.26 15.57
N TYR A 297 -4.65 -12.48 15.19
CA TYR A 297 -5.00 -13.68 15.94
C TYR A 297 -3.84 -14.12 16.85
N VAL A 298 -4.16 -14.33 18.12
CA VAL A 298 -3.22 -14.89 19.10
C VAL A 298 -3.53 -16.37 19.28
N THR A 299 -2.68 -17.22 18.71
CA THR A 299 -2.75 -18.67 18.87
C THR A 299 -2.44 -19.04 20.33
N PRO A 300 -3.24 -19.91 20.98
CA PRO A 300 -2.93 -20.40 22.32
C PRO A 300 -1.61 -21.15 22.38
N ASP A 301 -0.94 -21.06 23.53
CA ASP A 301 0.33 -21.76 23.76
C ASP A 301 0.20 -23.27 23.53
N GLY A 302 1.16 -23.84 22.80
CA GLY A 302 1.21 -25.27 22.50
C GLY A 302 0.31 -25.74 21.35
N GLU A 303 -0.38 -24.82 20.68
CA GLU A 303 -1.16 -25.13 19.48
C GLU A 303 -0.42 -24.78 18.20
N GLU A 304 -0.87 -25.41 17.11
CA GLU A 304 -0.38 -25.08 15.77
C GLU A 304 -0.69 -23.62 15.43
N TYR A 305 0.34 -22.88 14.97
CA TYR A 305 0.23 -21.47 14.68
C TYR A 305 -0.79 -21.18 13.58
N LYS A 306 -1.65 -20.20 13.83
CA LYS A 306 -2.66 -19.72 12.89
C LYS A 306 -2.67 -18.20 12.88
N GLN A 307 -3.22 -17.64 11.80
CA GLN A 307 -3.29 -16.21 11.56
C GLN A 307 -4.71 -15.82 11.14
N ALA A 308 -5.05 -14.56 11.37
CA ALA A 308 -6.26 -13.97 10.82
C ALA A 308 -6.00 -13.56 9.36
N TRP A 309 -6.85 -14.04 8.46
CA TRP A 309 -6.88 -13.70 7.05
C TRP A 309 -8.18 -13.00 6.75
N TYR A 310 -8.11 -11.81 6.14
CA TYR A 310 -9.31 -11.03 5.87
C TYR A 310 -9.12 -10.15 4.64
N ARG A 311 -10.25 -9.75 4.05
CA ARG A 311 -10.33 -8.82 2.92
C ARG A 311 -11.66 -8.09 2.93
N SER A 312 -11.72 -6.94 2.27
CA SER A 312 -12.93 -6.12 2.18
C SER A 312 -13.29 -5.75 0.75
N GLN A 313 -14.50 -5.25 0.60
CA GLN A 313 -14.92 -4.43 -0.54
C GLN A 313 -15.34 -3.07 -0.02
N THR A 314 -15.29 -2.06 -0.90
CA THR A 314 -15.77 -0.72 -0.60
C THR A 314 -17.01 -0.39 -1.42
N THR A 315 -17.76 0.62 -1.00
CA THR A 315 -18.95 1.10 -1.76
C THR A 315 -18.58 1.68 -3.13
N ALA A 316 -17.31 2.05 -3.33
CA ALA A 316 -16.82 2.68 -4.55
C ALA A 316 -16.29 1.68 -5.59
N ARG A 317 -16.05 0.40 -5.21
CA ARG A 317 -15.37 -0.57 -6.06
C ARG A 317 -16.14 -1.87 -6.19
N ALA A 318 -16.18 -2.40 -7.42
CA ALA A 318 -16.64 -3.76 -7.66
C ALA A 318 -15.48 -4.74 -7.45
N GLY A 319 -15.61 -5.66 -6.52
CA GLY A 319 -14.64 -6.73 -6.28
C GLY A 319 -13.91 -6.62 -4.94
N TRP A 320 -13.30 -7.74 -4.53
CA TRP A 320 -12.56 -7.84 -3.30
C TRP A 320 -11.19 -7.18 -3.42
N LEU A 321 -10.84 -6.39 -2.41
CA LEU A 321 -9.48 -5.88 -2.25
C LEU A 321 -8.51 -7.00 -1.89
N ASN A 322 -7.22 -6.70 -1.86
CA ASN A 322 -6.19 -7.67 -1.52
C ASN A 322 -6.42 -8.29 -0.14
N THR A 323 -5.94 -9.51 0.00
CA THR A 323 -5.99 -10.23 1.27
C THR A 323 -4.94 -9.71 2.23
N VAL A 324 -5.33 -9.52 3.47
CA VAL A 324 -4.49 -9.11 4.60
C VAL A 324 -4.28 -10.27 5.55
N CYS A 325 -3.09 -10.37 6.13
CA CYS A 325 -2.73 -11.38 7.13
C CYS A 325 -2.33 -10.70 8.44
N ASP A 326 -3.05 -10.96 9.50
CA ASP A 326 -2.88 -10.32 10.80
C ASP A 326 -2.83 -8.77 10.68
N ASP A 327 -1.97 -8.09 11.42
CA ASP A 327 -1.77 -6.64 11.33
C ASP A 327 -0.62 -6.23 10.38
N GLY A 328 -0.26 -7.10 9.46
CA GLY A 328 0.89 -6.93 8.57
C GLY A 328 2.24 -7.24 9.21
N SER A 329 2.31 -7.54 10.51
CA SER A 329 3.56 -7.88 11.21
C SER A 329 4.15 -9.22 10.77
N THR A 330 3.29 -10.14 10.34
CA THR A 330 3.68 -11.48 9.86
C THR A 330 3.89 -11.51 8.35
N TYR A 331 3.26 -10.60 7.63
CA TYR A 331 3.32 -10.50 6.18
C TYR A 331 3.43 -9.04 5.76
N SER A 332 4.51 -8.69 5.07
CA SER A 332 4.86 -7.31 4.71
C SER A 332 4.08 -6.73 3.53
N GLY A 333 2.92 -7.25 3.20
CA GLY A 333 2.16 -6.79 2.03
C GLY A 333 1.17 -5.68 2.36
N ASP A 334 0.28 -5.95 3.29
CA ASP A 334 -0.81 -5.04 3.66
C ASP A 334 -1.14 -5.23 5.14
N ASP A 335 -1.36 -4.14 5.86
CA ASP A 335 -1.63 -4.16 7.31
C ASP A 335 -3.10 -3.89 7.65
N TYR A 336 -3.96 -3.60 6.65
CA TYR A 336 -5.39 -3.43 6.84
C TYR A 336 -6.20 -3.74 5.59
N ALA A 337 -7.44 -4.17 5.76
CA ALA A 337 -8.41 -4.33 4.68
C ALA A 337 -9.27 -3.08 4.58
N GLY A 338 -9.22 -2.38 3.46
CA GLY A 338 -9.97 -1.15 3.22
C GLY A 338 -9.22 -0.17 2.34
N ILE A 339 -9.81 0.99 2.13
CA ILE A 339 -9.20 2.14 1.47
C ILE A 339 -9.67 3.39 2.18
N TYR A 340 -8.76 4.20 2.69
CA TYR A 340 -9.09 5.43 3.40
C TYR A 340 -9.95 6.38 2.55
N GLY A 341 -11.06 6.80 3.11
CA GLY A 341 -12.06 7.65 2.47
C GLY A 341 -13.08 6.89 1.62
N GLU A 342 -12.93 5.58 1.44
CA GLU A 342 -13.93 4.73 0.77
C GLU A 342 -14.66 3.87 1.80
N PRO A 343 -15.96 4.08 2.04
CA PRO A 343 -16.71 3.29 3.01
C PRO A 343 -16.63 1.78 2.72
N LEU A 344 -16.28 1.00 3.74
CA LEU A 344 -16.30 -0.46 3.67
C LEU A 344 -17.76 -0.95 3.56
N ASP A 345 -18.04 -1.80 2.59
CA ASP A 345 -19.39 -2.37 2.41
C ASP A 345 -19.48 -3.87 2.76
N ARG A 346 -18.40 -4.61 2.63
CA ARG A 346 -18.32 -6.05 2.90
C ARG A 346 -16.98 -6.46 3.47
N LEU A 347 -16.99 -7.46 4.33
CA LEU A 347 -15.81 -8.03 4.98
C LEU A 347 -15.86 -9.55 4.95
N GLN A 348 -14.73 -10.19 4.63
CA GLN A 348 -14.52 -11.63 4.81
C GLN A 348 -13.36 -11.87 5.76
N VAL A 349 -13.53 -12.80 6.69
CA VAL A 349 -12.54 -13.15 7.71
C VAL A 349 -12.46 -14.66 7.90
N CYS A 350 -11.26 -15.18 8.13
CA CYS A 350 -11.06 -16.51 8.70
C CYS A 350 -9.75 -16.59 9.49
N VAL A 351 -9.62 -17.60 10.34
CA VAL A 351 -8.39 -17.92 11.07
C VAL A 351 -7.92 -19.31 10.66
N THR A 352 -6.78 -19.36 9.97
CA THR A 352 -6.22 -20.61 9.41
C THR A 352 -4.69 -20.63 9.51
N ASP A 353 -4.12 -21.79 9.18
CA ASP A 353 -2.68 -22.08 9.10
C ASP A 353 -2.01 -21.59 7.80
N GLY A 354 -2.75 -20.98 6.89
CA GLY A 354 -2.26 -20.48 5.61
C GLY A 354 -3.34 -19.75 4.82
N VAL A 355 -3.05 -19.35 3.60
CA VAL A 355 -3.95 -18.59 2.72
C VAL A 355 -5.22 -19.38 2.43
N PRO A 356 -6.42 -18.87 2.80
CA PRO A 356 -7.65 -19.65 2.74
C PRO A 356 -8.34 -19.67 1.36
N TRP A 357 -8.03 -18.75 0.45
CA TRP A 357 -8.66 -18.60 -0.86
C TRP A 357 -7.68 -18.45 -2.03
#